data_f9f9e539de695c2f8d8e9f6f00085c74
#
_entry.id   f9f9e539de695c2f8d8e9f6f00085c74
#
_cell.length_a   1.000
_cell.length_b   1.000
_cell.length_c   1.000
_cell.angle_alpha   90.00
_cell.angle_beta   90.00
_cell.angle_gamma   90.00
#
_symmetry.space_group_name_H-M   'P 1'
#
loop_
_entity.id
_entity.type
_entity.pdbx_description
1 polymer ?
#
loop_
_entity_poly.entity_id
_entity_poly.type
_entity_poly.pdbx_seq_one_letter_code
_entity_poly.pdbx_strand_id
1 'polypeptide(L)'
;MATSPATQRSGTTRRAAPSTTAASQRTRATPVAAKRRRAAELGPAGQATRDGVASSMHELERIEAEIAALVRRTVVDTMRASNEAAQDLSGVLRDVVRGSAEAATQARSDLTGSMRGVARGAMAGVQDVQGNVAKAAREILRVAVTQANQVGADVGWVARCAADGIVKGASDSRGDALAHSREAIKAALATAADLSVVAGEAVRQVLAGMAEGVDEIAAARRAPAARRRA
;
A
#
# COMPACT_ATOMS: atom_id res chain seq x y z
N MET A 1 54.66 -50.68 -72.31
CA MET A 1 56.03 -50.56 -71.85
C MET A 1 56.07 -49.73 -70.61
N ALA A 2 56.32 -50.39 -69.53
CA ALA A 2 57.40 -50.10 -68.56
C ALA A 2 57.19 -48.74 -67.84
N THR A 3 57.21 -48.52 -66.53
CA THR A 3 57.67 -49.28 -65.38
C THR A 3 57.37 -48.47 -64.16
N SER A 4 56.99 -49.14 -63.09
CA SER A 4 57.05 -48.66 -61.70
C SER A 4 58.49 -48.25 -61.28
N PRO A 5 58.87 -47.70 -60.15
CA PRO A 5 58.30 -47.96 -58.78
C PRO A 5 58.36 -46.81 -57.75
N ALA A 6 57.62 -47.04 -56.66
CA ALA A 6 57.93 -46.85 -55.22
C ALA A 6 58.66 -45.61 -54.70
N THR A 7 58.16 -45.03 -53.62
CA THR A 7 58.86 -45.09 -52.32
C THR A 7 57.98 -44.53 -51.21
N GLN A 8 57.89 -45.27 -50.10
CA GLN A 8 57.30 -45.01 -48.82
C GLN A 8 57.88 -43.75 -48.14
N ARG A 9 57.10 -43.04 -47.34
CA ARG A 9 57.49 -42.63 -45.96
C ARG A 9 56.30 -42.28 -45.09
N SER A 10 56.22 -42.98 -44.02
CA SER A 10 55.47 -42.81 -42.79
C SER A 10 55.55 -41.41 -42.19
N GLY A 11 54.42 -40.87 -41.80
CA GLY A 11 54.31 -39.66 -41.01
C GLY A 11 53.15 -39.76 -40.00
N THR A 12 53.51 -39.97 -38.78
CA THR A 12 52.74 -40.19 -37.59
C THR A 12 51.69 -39.09 -37.38
N THR A 13 50.40 -39.40 -37.43
CA THR A 13 49.36 -38.50 -37.12
C THR A 13 49.11 -38.49 -35.61
N ARG A 14 49.42 -37.38 -34.99
CA ARG A 14 49.16 -37.04 -33.61
C ARG A 14 47.70 -36.70 -33.48
N ARG A 15 46.93 -37.57 -32.84
CA ARG A 15 45.53 -37.43 -32.50
C ARG A 15 45.39 -36.35 -31.47
N ALA A 16 44.83 -35.18 -31.83
CA ALA A 16 44.38 -34.13 -30.91
C ALA A 16 43.01 -34.47 -30.37
N ALA A 17 42.91 -34.59 -29.06
CA ALA A 17 41.66 -34.76 -28.36
C ALA A 17 40.85 -33.43 -28.36
N PRO A 18 39.53 -33.45 -28.51
CA PRO A 18 38.72 -32.24 -28.33
C PRO A 18 38.56 -31.94 -26.82
N SER A 19 39.06 -30.80 -26.42
CA SER A 19 38.83 -30.22 -25.10
C SER A 19 37.36 -29.79 -24.97
N THR A 20 36.60 -30.58 -24.25
CA THR A 20 35.21 -30.26 -23.86
C THR A 20 35.26 -29.27 -22.72
N THR A 21 35.25 -27.99 -23.02
CA THR A 21 34.98 -26.95 -22.04
C THR A 21 33.45 -26.72 -22.03
N ALA A 22 32.75 -27.54 -21.29
CA ALA A 22 31.33 -27.26 -20.94
C ALA A 22 31.32 -26.12 -19.95
N ALA A 23 31.22 -24.90 -20.46
CA ALA A 23 30.87 -23.74 -19.65
C ALA A 23 29.45 -23.93 -19.10
N SER A 24 29.36 -24.26 -17.82
CA SER A 24 28.13 -24.30 -17.05
C SER A 24 27.52 -22.91 -17.05
N GLN A 25 26.65 -22.65 -18.01
CA GLN A 25 25.72 -21.49 -17.95
C GLN A 25 24.71 -21.75 -16.84
N ARG A 26 25.09 -21.31 -15.63
CA ARG A 26 24.09 -21.12 -14.56
C ARG A 26 23.19 -19.98 -15.01
N THR A 27 22.10 -20.29 -15.69
CA THR A 27 21.01 -19.38 -15.94
C THR A 27 20.47 -18.92 -14.58
N ARG A 28 20.79 -17.67 -14.21
CA ARG A 28 20.14 -16.99 -13.09
C ARG A 28 18.64 -16.96 -13.39
N ALA A 29 17.89 -17.83 -12.75
CA ALA A 29 16.44 -17.84 -12.83
C ALA A 29 15.94 -16.44 -12.41
N THR A 30 15.19 -15.79 -13.29
CA THR A 30 14.55 -14.51 -13.00
C THR A 30 13.63 -14.66 -11.79
N PRO A 31 13.46 -13.62 -10.94
CA PRO A 31 12.62 -13.69 -9.74
C PRO A 31 11.17 -14.10 -10.05
N VAL A 32 10.69 -13.84 -11.26
CA VAL A 32 9.38 -14.30 -11.76
C VAL A 32 9.32 -15.82 -11.93
N ALA A 33 10.39 -16.44 -12.42
CA ALA A 33 10.48 -17.90 -12.57
C ALA A 33 10.57 -18.61 -11.20
N ALA A 34 11.28 -18.02 -10.23
CA ALA A 34 11.34 -18.51 -8.86
C ALA A 34 9.98 -18.42 -8.14
N LYS A 35 9.22 -17.36 -8.39
CA LYS A 35 7.86 -17.19 -7.84
C LYS A 35 6.89 -18.23 -8.43
N ARG A 36 6.99 -18.51 -9.74
CA ARG A 36 6.21 -19.57 -10.40
C ARG A 36 6.58 -20.98 -9.91
N ARG A 37 7.85 -21.27 -9.64
CA ARG A 37 8.28 -22.56 -9.10
C ARG A 37 7.76 -22.79 -7.68
N ARG A 38 7.79 -21.77 -6.79
CA ARG A 38 7.20 -21.89 -5.45
C ARG A 38 5.69 -22.10 -5.47
N ALA A 39 4.96 -21.53 -6.44
CA ALA A 39 3.54 -21.77 -6.62
C ALA A 39 3.23 -23.20 -7.11
N ALA A 40 4.17 -23.83 -7.81
CA ALA A 40 4.06 -25.23 -8.26
C ALA A 40 4.34 -26.26 -7.17
N GLU A 41 4.90 -25.85 -6.02
CA GLU A 41 5.20 -26.71 -4.88
C GLU A 41 3.99 -26.90 -3.93
N LEU A 42 2.91 -26.10 -4.11
CA LEU A 42 1.68 -26.28 -3.34
C LEU A 42 0.83 -27.39 -3.94
N GLY A 43 0.47 -28.38 -3.12
CA GLY A 43 -0.51 -29.39 -3.51
C GLY A 43 -1.88 -28.77 -3.82
N PRO A 44 -2.82 -29.56 -4.41
CA PRO A 44 -4.13 -29.06 -4.85
C PRO A 44 -4.91 -28.33 -3.75
N ALA A 45 -4.89 -28.85 -2.53
CA ALA A 45 -5.53 -28.20 -1.38
C ALA A 45 -4.89 -26.85 -1.01
N GLY A 46 -3.56 -26.75 -1.07
CA GLY A 46 -2.85 -25.51 -0.82
C GLY A 46 -3.11 -24.44 -1.89
N GLN A 47 -3.25 -24.86 -3.14
CA GLN A 47 -3.63 -23.96 -4.23
C GLN A 47 -5.07 -23.46 -4.08
N ALA A 48 -6.03 -24.35 -3.78
CA ALA A 48 -7.42 -23.96 -3.55
C ALA A 48 -7.57 -23.02 -2.36
N THR A 49 -6.86 -23.28 -1.26
CA THR A 49 -6.85 -22.39 -0.09
C THR A 49 -6.26 -21.02 -0.43
N ARG A 50 -5.13 -20.99 -1.14
CA ARG A 50 -4.51 -19.73 -1.58
C ARG A 50 -5.43 -18.91 -2.46
N ASP A 51 -6.07 -19.56 -3.43
CA ASP A 51 -6.95 -18.89 -4.37
C ASP A 51 -8.24 -18.41 -3.68
N GLY A 52 -8.79 -19.20 -2.74
CA GLY A 52 -9.92 -18.80 -1.90
C GLY A 52 -9.58 -17.60 -1.00
N VAL A 53 -8.43 -17.62 -0.34
CA VAL A 53 -7.97 -16.48 0.47
C VAL A 53 -7.72 -15.24 -0.38
N ALA A 54 -7.11 -15.39 -1.56
CA ALA A 54 -6.89 -14.27 -2.47
C ALA A 54 -8.21 -13.65 -2.93
N SER A 55 -9.20 -14.45 -3.27
CA SER A 55 -10.54 -13.96 -3.64
C SER A 55 -11.23 -13.22 -2.49
N SER A 56 -11.14 -13.75 -1.27
CA SER A 56 -11.70 -13.08 -0.09
C SER A 56 -11.00 -11.74 0.20
N MET A 57 -9.69 -11.67 0.01
CA MET A 57 -8.95 -10.42 0.18
C MET A 57 -9.35 -9.35 -0.86
N HIS A 58 -9.55 -9.74 -2.12
CA HIS A 58 -10.05 -8.83 -3.15
C HIS A 58 -11.46 -8.32 -2.86
N GLU A 59 -12.31 -9.18 -2.29
CA GLU A 59 -13.66 -8.76 -1.90
C GLU A 59 -13.62 -7.75 -0.75
N LEU A 60 -12.76 -7.94 0.25
CA LEU A 60 -12.56 -6.97 1.33
C LEU A 60 -12.03 -5.62 0.81
N GLU A 61 -11.07 -5.63 -0.11
CA GLU A 61 -10.57 -4.42 -0.76
C GLU A 61 -11.67 -3.68 -1.53
N ARG A 62 -12.57 -4.42 -2.18
CA ARG A 62 -13.71 -3.84 -2.89
C ARG A 62 -14.68 -3.17 -1.94
N ILE A 63 -15.05 -3.84 -0.84
CA ILE A 63 -15.92 -3.28 0.20
C ILE A 63 -15.29 -2.01 0.80
N GLU A 64 -14.01 -2.04 1.12
CA GLU A 64 -13.29 -0.87 1.61
C GLU A 64 -13.36 0.31 0.63
N ALA A 65 -13.17 0.04 -0.67
CA ALA A 65 -13.26 1.07 -1.71
C ALA A 65 -14.68 1.63 -1.85
N GLU A 66 -15.72 0.81 -1.74
CA GLU A 66 -17.12 1.23 -1.75
C GLU A 66 -17.47 2.11 -0.54
N ILE A 67 -17.00 1.74 0.66
CA ILE A 67 -17.15 2.55 1.87
C ILE A 67 -16.45 3.89 1.67
N ALA A 68 -15.22 3.91 1.18
CA ALA A 68 -14.47 5.14 0.96
C ALA A 68 -15.19 6.05 -0.06
N ALA A 69 -15.73 5.50 -1.15
CA ALA A 69 -16.47 6.25 -2.14
C ALA A 69 -17.77 6.85 -1.57
N LEU A 70 -18.50 6.08 -0.76
CA LEU A 70 -19.70 6.55 -0.10
C LEU A 70 -19.40 7.71 0.88
N VAL A 71 -18.44 7.51 1.76
CA VAL A 71 -18.04 8.53 2.75
C VAL A 71 -17.53 9.80 2.06
N ARG A 72 -16.68 9.66 1.05
CA ARG A 72 -16.20 10.80 0.25
C ARG A 72 -17.36 11.61 -0.32
N ARG A 73 -18.33 10.95 -0.93
CA ARG A 73 -19.52 11.60 -1.48
C ARG A 73 -20.31 12.29 -0.38
N THR A 74 -20.56 11.63 0.75
CA THR A 74 -21.31 12.20 1.89
C THR A 74 -20.62 13.46 2.40
N VAL A 75 -19.31 13.47 2.59
CA VAL A 75 -18.56 14.66 3.02
C VAL A 75 -18.73 15.79 2.01
N VAL A 76 -18.51 15.51 0.72
CA VAL A 76 -18.62 16.53 -0.34
C VAL A 76 -20.02 17.08 -0.45
N ASP A 77 -21.05 16.25 -0.45
CA ASP A 77 -22.44 16.67 -0.60
C ASP A 77 -22.91 17.48 0.61
N THR A 78 -22.56 17.05 1.84
CA THR A 78 -22.87 17.78 3.06
C THR A 78 -22.19 19.14 3.06
N MET A 79 -20.92 19.21 2.69
CA MET A 79 -20.17 20.46 2.63
C MET A 79 -20.70 21.43 1.56
N ARG A 80 -21.19 20.92 0.43
CA ARG A 80 -21.79 21.74 -0.64
C ARG A 80 -23.20 22.22 -0.29
N ALA A 81 -23.95 21.41 0.44
CA ALA A 81 -25.29 21.78 0.86
C ALA A 81 -25.29 22.87 1.92
N SER A 82 -24.25 22.98 2.72
CA SER A 82 -24.11 23.98 3.78
C SER A 82 -23.44 25.23 3.23
N ASN A 83 -24.20 26.28 2.93
CA ASN A 83 -23.65 27.57 2.45
C ASN A 83 -22.70 28.27 3.46
N GLU A 84 -22.66 27.80 4.71
CA GLU A 84 -21.77 28.28 5.79
C GLU A 84 -20.58 27.35 6.04
N ALA A 85 -20.31 26.48 5.14
CA ALA A 85 -19.54 25.25 5.26
C ALA A 85 -18.04 25.38 5.61
N ALA A 86 -17.44 26.53 5.49
CA ALA A 86 -16.02 26.70 5.83
C ALA A 86 -15.75 26.58 7.35
N GLN A 87 -16.77 26.68 8.19
CA GLN A 87 -16.61 26.74 9.64
C GLN A 87 -16.82 25.40 10.36
N ASP A 88 -17.56 24.45 9.79
CA ASP A 88 -17.90 23.20 10.50
C ASP A 88 -17.44 21.90 9.85
N LEU A 89 -16.36 21.92 9.08
CA LEU A 89 -15.73 20.70 8.54
C LEU A 89 -15.47 19.65 9.65
N SER A 90 -15.09 20.10 10.85
CA SER A 90 -14.85 19.21 11.98
C SER A 90 -16.14 18.53 12.48
N GLY A 91 -17.26 19.23 12.46
CA GLY A 91 -18.58 18.68 12.78
C GLY A 91 -18.98 17.60 11.78
N VAL A 92 -18.93 17.91 10.49
CA VAL A 92 -19.23 16.96 9.42
C VAL A 92 -18.36 15.70 9.51
N LEU A 93 -17.05 15.86 9.71
CA LEU A 93 -16.14 14.71 9.85
C LEU A 93 -16.48 13.87 11.08
N ARG A 94 -16.80 14.51 12.20
CA ARG A 94 -17.20 13.83 13.43
C ARG A 94 -18.46 13.00 13.20
N ASP A 95 -19.48 13.58 12.61
CA ASP A 95 -20.76 12.92 12.38
C ASP A 95 -20.62 11.76 11.40
N VAL A 96 -19.86 11.93 10.32
CA VAL A 96 -19.63 10.89 9.33
C VAL A 96 -18.84 9.72 9.93
N VAL A 97 -17.75 9.97 10.66
CA VAL A 97 -16.93 8.91 11.27
C VAL A 97 -17.71 8.20 12.37
N ARG A 98 -18.44 8.94 13.20
CA ARG A 98 -19.28 8.38 14.25
C ARG A 98 -20.43 7.54 13.69
N GLY A 99 -21.19 8.05 12.73
CA GLY A 99 -22.27 7.30 12.08
C GLY A 99 -21.78 6.03 11.40
N SER A 100 -20.60 6.07 10.78
CA SER A 100 -19.97 4.88 10.20
C SER A 100 -19.56 3.85 11.26
N ALA A 101 -19.05 4.28 12.41
CA ALA A 101 -18.72 3.41 13.52
C ALA A 101 -19.97 2.76 14.14
N GLU A 102 -21.04 3.52 14.30
CA GLU A 102 -22.33 3.03 14.78
C GLU A 102 -22.92 1.99 13.81
N ALA A 103 -22.87 2.25 12.50
CA ALA A 103 -23.32 1.31 11.47
C ALA A 103 -22.52 0.00 11.49
N ALA A 104 -21.21 0.07 11.62
CA ALA A 104 -20.34 -1.12 11.73
C ALA A 104 -20.70 -1.96 12.96
N THR A 105 -20.93 -1.30 14.10
CA THR A 105 -21.32 -1.97 15.35
C THR A 105 -22.71 -2.64 15.23
N GLN A 106 -23.68 -1.96 14.62
CA GLN A 106 -25.03 -2.51 14.40
C GLN A 106 -25.00 -3.73 13.45
N ALA A 107 -24.18 -3.64 12.39
CA ALA A 107 -24.00 -4.73 11.44
C ALA A 107 -23.18 -5.88 12.00
N ARG A 108 -22.63 -5.79 13.22
CA ARG A 108 -21.67 -6.74 13.81
C ARG A 108 -20.47 -7.00 12.89
N SER A 109 -20.16 -6.02 12.07
CA SER A 109 -19.00 -6.06 11.17
C SER A 109 -17.73 -5.62 11.89
N ASP A 110 -16.59 -5.96 11.32
CA ASP A 110 -15.30 -5.52 11.85
C ASP A 110 -15.16 -4.00 11.69
N LEU A 111 -15.25 -3.29 12.82
CA LEU A 111 -15.02 -1.84 12.89
C LEU A 111 -13.68 -1.44 12.28
N THR A 112 -12.70 -2.29 12.38
CA THR A 112 -11.32 -2.03 11.99
C THR A 112 -11.16 -1.90 10.48
N GLY A 113 -11.69 -2.86 9.72
CA GLY A 113 -11.66 -2.81 8.26
C GLY A 113 -12.49 -1.65 7.71
N SER A 114 -13.66 -1.43 8.30
CA SER A 114 -14.54 -0.32 7.94
C SER A 114 -13.87 1.04 8.20
N MET A 115 -13.15 1.20 9.31
CA MET A 115 -12.53 2.47 9.71
C MET A 115 -11.44 2.95 8.72
N ARG A 116 -10.70 2.02 8.09
CA ARG A 116 -9.74 2.38 7.05
C ARG A 116 -10.44 3.03 5.85
N GLY A 117 -11.49 2.40 5.34
CA GLY A 117 -12.30 2.94 4.24
C GLY A 117 -12.93 4.28 4.59
N VAL A 118 -13.51 4.39 5.79
CA VAL A 118 -14.10 5.64 6.31
C VAL A 118 -13.09 6.77 6.36
N ALA A 119 -11.93 6.53 6.97
CA ALA A 119 -10.87 7.53 7.08
C ALA A 119 -10.31 7.96 5.71
N ARG A 120 -10.14 7.00 4.78
CA ARG A 120 -9.73 7.27 3.41
C ARG A 120 -10.76 8.14 2.67
N GLY A 121 -12.03 7.76 2.73
CA GLY A 121 -13.11 8.50 2.08
C GLY A 121 -13.29 9.91 2.66
N ALA A 122 -13.27 10.05 3.98
CA ALA A 122 -13.36 11.33 4.65
C ALA A 122 -12.22 12.28 4.25
N MET A 123 -10.99 11.79 4.25
CA MET A 123 -9.82 12.58 3.84
C MET A 123 -9.88 13.00 2.37
N ALA A 124 -10.25 12.08 1.47
CA ALA A 124 -10.42 12.39 0.05
C ALA A 124 -11.55 13.43 -0.17
N GLY A 125 -12.67 13.32 0.57
CA GLY A 125 -13.75 14.30 0.54
C GLY A 125 -13.31 15.70 0.98
N VAL A 126 -12.51 15.78 2.05
CA VAL A 126 -11.92 17.04 2.53
C VAL A 126 -11.08 17.72 1.44
N GLN A 127 -10.32 16.97 0.71
CA GLN A 127 -9.49 17.52 -0.38
C GLN A 127 -10.33 17.99 -1.56
N ASP A 128 -11.42 17.28 -1.89
CA ASP A 128 -12.33 17.71 -2.96
C ASP A 128 -12.99 19.07 -2.66
N VAL A 129 -13.16 19.39 -1.39
CA VAL A 129 -13.69 20.69 -0.94
C VAL A 129 -12.60 21.67 -0.52
N GLN A 130 -11.35 21.36 -0.84
CA GLN A 130 -10.16 22.18 -0.50
C GLN A 130 -10.03 22.48 1.00
N GLY A 131 -10.45 21.54 1.84
CA GLY A 131 -10.39 21.64 3.29
C GLY A 131 -8.97 21.46 3.84
N ASN A 132 -8.80 21.83 5.12
CA ASN A 132 -7.50 21.73 5.79
C ASN A 132 -7.19 20.26 6.16
N VAL A 133 -6.20 19.68 5.48
CA VAL A 133 -5.79 18.27 5.61
C VAL A 133 -5.31 17.95 7.03
N ALA A 134 -4.51 18.81 7.67
CA ALA A 134 -4.00 18.55 9.00
C ALA A 134 -5.12 18.60 10.07
N LYS A 135 -6.05 19.54 9.93
CA LYS A 135 -7.22 19.63 10.82
C LYS A 135 -8.10 18.41 10.66
N ALA A 136 -8.34 17.98 9.41
CA ALA A 136 -9.14 16.81 9.11
C ALA A 136 -8.50 15.52 9.65
N ALA A 137 -7.19 15.32 9.43
CA ALA A 137 -6.47 14.16 9.94
C ALA A 137 -6.59 14.03 11.46
N ARG A 138 -6.42 15.14 12.18
CA ARG A 138 -6.59 15.18 13.65
C ARG A 138 -7.98 14.79 14.09
N GLU A 139 -9.00 15.36 13.45
CA GLU A 139 -10.39 15.10 13.83
C GLU A 139 -10.81 13.67 13.52
N ILE A 140 -10.49 13.16 12.33
CA ILE A 140 -10.78 11.77 11.94
C ILE A 140 -10.14 10.79 12.93
N LEU A 141 -8.85 10.96 13.25
CA LEU A 141 -8.16 10.07 14.17
C LEU A 141 -8.72 10.17 15.61
N ARG A 142 -8.99 11.37 16.07
CA ARG A 142 -9.58 11.59 17.39
C ARG A 142 -10.91 10.88 17.53
N VAL A 143 -11.81 11.06 16.56
CA VAL A 143 -13.14 10.44 16.59
C VAL A 143 -13.03 8.92 16.49
N ALA A 144 -12.18 8.39 15.59
CA ALA A 144 -11.96 6.96 15.45
C ALA A 144 -11.51 6.31 16.76
N VAL A 145 -10.51 6.88 17.43
CA VAL A 145 -10.00 6.40 18.72
C VAL A 145 -11.09 6.50 19.83
N THR A 146 -11.82 7.60 19.86
CA THR A 146 -12.90 7.78 20.84
C THR A 146 -13.99 6.74 20.64
N GLN A 147 -14.43 6.50 19.39
CA GLN A 147 -15.43 5.48 19.08
C GLN A 147 -14.94 4.07 19.40
N ALA A 148 -13.69 3.73 19.08
CA ALA A 148 -13.10 2.44 19.43
C ALA A 148 -13.18 2.18 20.94
N ASN A 149 -12.81 3.19 21.74
CA ASN A 149 -12.87 3.09 23.20
C ASN A 149 -14.31 2.92 23.72
N GLN A 150 -15.27 3.62 23.14
CA GLN A 150 -16.69 3.55 23.53
C GLN A 150 -17.32 2.17 23.27
N VAL A 151 -16.94 1.53 22.16
CA VAL A 151 -17.48 0.21 21.79
C VAL A 151 -16.62 -0.96 22.29
N GLY A 152 -15.54 -0.68 23.02
CA GLY A 152 -14.63 -1.71 23.55
C GLY A 152 -13.79 -2.40 22.47
N ALA A 153 -13.58 -1.74 21.32
CA ALA A 153 -12.71 -2.24 20.24
C ALA A 153 -11.22 -2.02 20.58
N ASP A 154 -10.34 -2.71 19.88
CA ASP A 154 -8.89 -2.51 20.00
C ASP A 154 -8.51 -1.12 19.48
N VAL A 155 -8.27 -0.20 20.43
CA VAL A 155 -7.93 1.21 20.15
C VAL A 155 -6.66 1.32 19.32
N GLY A 156 -5.65 0.50 19.60
CA GLY A 156 -4.38 0.52 18.85
C GLY A 156 -4.59 0.13 17.40
N TRP A 157 -5.34 -0.92 17.18
CA TRP A 157 -5.64 -1.41 15.84
C TRP A 157 -6.54 -0.47 15.04
N VAL A 158 -7.57 0.10 15.65
CA VAL A 158 -8.44 1.10 15.02
C VAL A 158 -7.65 2.37 14.67
N ALA A 159 -6.80 2.85 15.58
CA ALA A 159 -5.94 4.01 15.33
C ALA A 159 -4.99 3.77 14.14
N ARG A 160 -4.42 2.57 14.07
CA ARG A 160 -3.58 2.13 12.95
C ARG A 160 -4.35 2.17 11.62
N CYS A 161 -5.53 1.56 11.57
CA CYS A 161 -6.34 1.53 10.35
C CYS A 161 -6.82 2.93 9.93
N ALA A 162 -7.21 3.76 10.90
CA ALA A 162 -7.57 5.15 10.62
C ALA A 162 -6.39 5.94 10.04
N ALA A 163 -5.19 5.79 10.62
CA ALA A 163 -3.99 6.47 10.14
C ALA A 163 -3.59 6.03 8.72
N ASP A 164 -3.65 4.74 8.43
CA ASP A 164 -3.41 4.21 7.08
C ASP A 164 -4.43 4.77 6.08
N GLY A 165 -5.72 4.79 6.44
CA GLY A 165 -6.78 5.39 5.62
C GLY A 165 -6.58 6.88 5.37
N ILE A 166 -6.21 7.64 6.41
CA ILE A 166 -5.90 9.09 6.31
C ILE A 166 -4.79 9.34 5.27
N VAL A 167 -3.69 8.60 5.37
CA VAL A 167 -2.54 8.77 4.45
C VAL A 167 -2.91 8.37 3.03
N LYS A 168 -3.60 7.25 2.85
CA LYS A 168 -4.10 6.83 1.53
C LYS A 168 -5.06 7.85 0.93
N GLY A 169 -6.03 8.34 1.70
CA GLY A 169 -6.94 9.39 1.26
C GLY A 169 -6.21 10.69 0.89
N ALA A 170 -5.18 11.07 1.67
CA ALA A 170 -4.34 12.23 1.36
C ALA A 170 -3.53 12.05 0.07
N SER A 171 -3.09 10.84 -0.23
CA SER A 171 -2.33 10.54 -1.45
C SER A 171 -3.19 10.43 -2.71
N ASP A 172 -4.49 10.16 -2.57
CA ASP A 172 -5.44 10.04 -3.69
C ASP A 172 -5.82 11.40 -4.32
N SER A 173 -5.30 12.50 -3.80
CA SER A 173 -5.61 13.84 -4.29
C SER A 173 -4.98 14.17 -5.63
N ARG A 174 -5.65 15.06 -6.39
CA ARG A 174 -5.17 15.54 -7.68
C ARG A 174 -4.11 16.65 -7.59
N GLY A 175 -3.76 17.09 -6.38
CA GLY A 175 -2.80 18.17 -6.12
C GLY A 175 -1.42 17.66 -5.75
N ASP A 176 -0.75 18.35 -4.81
CA ASP A 176 0.53 17.90 -4.24
C ASP A 176 0.31 16.79 -3.20
N ALA A 177 0.05 15.58 -3.72
CA ALA A 177 -0.21 14.39 -2.92
C ALA A 177 0.91 14.11 -1.89
N LEU A 178 2.16 14.46 -2.20
CA LEU A 178 3.29 14.32 -1.28
C LEU A 178 3.23 15.28 -0.11
N ALA A 179 2.91 16.56 -0.37
CA ALA A 179 2.75 17.55 0.70
C ALA A 179 1.59 17.18 1.61
N HIS A 180 0.44 16.82 1.04
CA HIS A 180 -0.74 16.41 1.79
C HIS A 180 -0.48 15.14 2.63
N SER A 181 0.19 14.13 2.08
CA SER A 181 0.54 12.93 2.82
C SER A 181 1.48 13.23 3.99
N ARG A 182 2.48 14.08 3.81
CA ARG A 182 3.38 14.49 4.90
C ARG A 182 2.65 15.26 5.99
N GLU A 183 1.77 16.16 5.61
CA GLU A 183 0.95 16.93 6.56
C GLU A 183 0.01 16.01 7.35
N ALA A 184 -0.64 15.07 6.67
CA ALA A 184 -1.50 14.07 7.28
C ALA A 184 -0.73 13.16 8.25
N ILE A 185 0.46 12.68 7.87
CA ILE A 185 1.34 11.87 8.72
C ILE A 185 1.72 12.62 10.00
N LYS A 186 2.20 13.87 9.87
CA LYS A 186 2.58 14.69 11.03
C LYS A 186 1.40 14.93 11.96
N ALA A 187 0.24 15.26 11.41
CA ALA A 187 -0.97 15.50 12.18
C ALA A 187 -1.46 14.23 12.90
N ALA A 188 -1.43 13.08 12.23
CA ALA A 188 -1.83 11.80 12.80
C ALA A 188 -0.89 11.36 13.94
N LEU A 189 0.44 11.47 13.76
CA LEU A 189 1.42 11.14 14.78
C LEU A 189 1.25 12.00 16.05
N ALA A 190 1.11 13.32 15.87
CA ALA A 190 0.92 14.24 17.00
C ALA A 190 -0.36 13.90 17.76
N THR A 191 -1.48 13.74 17.03
CA THR A 191 -2.78 13.45 17.63
C THR A 191 -2.83 12.11 18.35
N ALA A 192 -2.25 11.07 17.76
CA ALA A 192 -2.23 9.74 18.37
C ALA A 192 -1.44 9.73 19.70
N ALA A 193 -0.34 10.45 19.76
CA ALA A 193 0.47 10.59 20.99
C ALA A 193 -0.32 11.31 22.10
N ASP A 194 -1.15 12.30 21.74
CA ASP A 194 -1.96 13.06 22.69
C ASP A 194 -3.17 12.25 23.22
N LEU A 195 -3.68 11.31 22.41
CA LEU A 195 -4.90 10.54 22.76
C LEU A 195 -4.60 9.39 23.72
N SER A 196 -3.62 8.57 23.43
CA SER A 196 -3.19 7.47 24.30
C SER A 196 -1.81 6.93 23.89
N VAL A 197 -1.09 6.33 24.85
CA VAL A 197 0.19 5.68 24.59
C VAL A 197 0.02 4.53 23.58
N VAL A 198 -1.05 3.74 23.70
CA VAL A 198 -1.33 2.60 22.82
C VAL A 198 -1.61 3.06 21.40
N ALA A 199 -2.45 4.09 21.22
CA ALA A 199 -2.74 4.67 19.92
C ALA A 199 -1.47 5.29 19.30
N GLY A 200 -0.68 6.01 20.09
CA GLY A 200 0.57 6.62 19.66
C GLY A 200 1.60 5.60 19.17
N GLU A 201 1.78 4.51 19.88
CA GLU A 201 2.66 3.40 19.49
C GLU A 201 2.20 2.74 18.19
N ALA A 202 0.91 2.35 18.11
CA ALA A 202 0.33 1.68 16.96
C ALA A 202 0.41 2.54 15.68
N VAL A 203 0.10 3.82 15.79
CA VAL A 203 0.17 4.77 14.65
C VAL A 203 1.62 5.01 14.25
N ARG A 204 2.55 5.14 15.20
CA ARG A 204 3.98 5.30 14.90
C ARG A 204 4.53 4.13 14.11
N GLN A 205 4.21 2.89 14.48
CA GLN A 205 4.65 1.69 13.77
C GLN A 205 4.21 1.66 12.32
N VAL A 206 2.97 2.10 12.04
CA VAL A 206 2.46 2.17 10.65
C VAL A 206 3.09 3.29 9.86
N LEU A 207 3.12 4.48 10.46
CA LEU A 207 3.51 5.69 9.73
C LEU A 207 5.01 5.84 9.58
N ALA A 208 5.85 5.16 10.39
CA ALA A 208 7.29 5.15 10.21
C ALA A 208 7.68 4.66 8.82
N GLY A 209 7.19 3.48 8.42
CA GLY A 209 7.46 2.95 7.09
C GLY A 209 6.87 3.78 5.94
N MET A 210 5.72 4.42 6.16
CA MET A 210 5.12 5.31 5.16
C MET A 210 5.87 6.62 5.02
N ALA A 211 6.36 7.19 6.13
CA ALA A 211 7.14 8.41 6.12
C ALA A 211 8.46 8.24 5.36
N GLU A 212 9.16 7.14 5.60
CA GLU A 212 10.37 6.77 4.85
C GLU A 212 10.08 6.64 3.35
N GLY A 213 9.02 5.93 2.97
CA GLY A 213 8.61 5.80 1.57
C GLY A 213 8.25 7.12 0.91
N VAL A 214 7.54 8.02 1.60
CA VAL A 214 7.21 9.37 1.11
C VAL A 214 8.45 10.22 0.92
N ASP A 215 9.42 10.14 1.84
CA ASP A 215 10.67 10.88 1.74
C ASP A 215 11.58 10.33 0.65
N GLU A 216 11.62 9.01 0.42
CA GLU A 216 12.34 8.37 -0.68
C GLU A 216 11.78 8.79 -2.05
N ILE A 217 10.45 8.78 -2.22
CA ILE A 217 9.79 9.26 -3.46
C ILE A 217 10.09 10.75 -3.68
N ALA A 218 10.09 11.55 -2.63
CA ALA A 218 10.43 12.97 -2.74
C ALA A 218 11.90 13.20 -3.10
N ALA A 219 12.81 12.41 -2.56
CA ALA A 219 14.23 12.45 -2.91
C ALA A 219 14.46 12.02 -4.37
N ALA A 220 13.79 10.95 -4.82
CA ALA A 220 13.86 10.49 -6.20
C ALA A 220 13.33 11.53 -7.21
N ARG A 221 12.30 12.30 -6.87
CA ARG A 221 11.77 13.40 -7.70
C ARG A 221 12.70 14.63 -7.73
N ARG A 222 13.50 14.85 -6.68
CA ARG A 222 14.47 15.95 -6.61
C ARG A 222 15.81 15.61 -7.27
N ALA A 223 16.10 14.31 -7.46
CA ALA A 223 17.32 13.90 -8.14
C ALA A 223 17.28 14.39 -9.60
N PRO A 224 18.22 15.23 -10.05
CA PRO A 224 18.19 15.75 -11.41
C PRO A 224 18.35 14.58 -12.38
N ALA A 225 17.70 14.70 -13.56
CA ALA A 225 17.70 13.74 -14.67
C ALA A 225 19.11 13.52 -15.32
N ALA A 226 20.18 13.70 -14.55
CA ALA A 226 21.56 13.68 -14.99
C ALA A 226 22.13 12.28 -15.35
N ARG A 227 21.33 11.21 -15.24
CA ARG A 227 21.81 9.83 -15.54
C ARG A 227 21.18 9.17 -16.77
N ARG A 228 20.57 9.93 -17.68
CA ARG A 228 20.06 9.38 -18.96
C ARG A 228 20.89 9.75 -20.19
N ARG A 229 22.13 10.19 -20.03
CA ARG A 229 23.08 10.39 -21.13
C ARG A 229 24.45 9.82 -20.73
N ALA A 230 24.56 8.52 -20.79
CA ALA A 230 25.82 7.79 -20.95
C ALA A 230 25.52 6.46 -21.64
#